data_f794810c1964fa0de241bac30f5c5e51
#
_entry.id   f794810c1964fa0de241bac30f5c5e51
#
_cell.length_a   1.000
_cell.length_b   1.000
_cell.length_c   1.000
_cell.angle_alpha   90.00
_cell.angle_beta   90.00
_cell.angle_gamma   90.00
#
_symmetry.space_group_name_H-M   'P 1'
#
loop_
_entity.id
_entity.type
_entity.pdbx_description
1 polymer ?
#
loop_
_entity_poly.entity_id
_entity_poly.type
_entity_poly.pdbx_seq_one_letter_code
_entity_poly.pdbx_strand_id
1 'polypeptide(L)'
;MKRKLFIMLTLISVALGTWATPPQQTDKSEAEKFIQSLAKIKSDEISYAYISANMFKQLFIKIDLDEEMLESIPFMKSLKSLRRFFTNGKQGYDVMKAALQPFLQEDEEVLGMTLMASNRDGGGMAAIYSGQGSTLVVTDYGNNETITVVFVAGLPYEAFMEFNDLGIDFY
;
A
#
# COMPACT_ATOMS: atom_id res chain seq x y z
N MET A 1 21.40 -24.97 -23.64
CA MET A 1 21.78 -23.59 -23.94
C MET A 1 21.55 -22.60 -22.79
N LYS A 2 20.48 -22.71 -21.99
CA LYS A 2 20.16 -21.77 -20.88
C LYS A 2 21.20 -21.73 -19.75
N ARG A 3 21.86 -22.86 -19.41
CA ARG A 3 22.91 -22.91 -18.37
C ARG A 3 24.19 -22.15 -18.73
N LYS A 4 24.58 -22.15 -20.02
CA LYS A 4 25.78 -21.45 -20.48
C LYS A 4 25.60 -19.93 -20.47
N LEU A 5 24.38 -19.47 -20.73
CA LEU A 5 24.04 -18.04 -20.69
C LEU A 5 24.10 -17.48 -19.25
N PHE A 6 23.64 -18.29 -18.28
CA PHE A 6 23.67 -17.89 -16.86
C PHE A 6 25.10 -17.77 -16.31
N ILE A 7 25.99 -18.68 -16.70
CA ILE A 7 27.40 -18.64 -16.29
C ILE A 7 28.14 -17.46 -16.93
N MET A 8 27.76 -17.10 -18.16
CA MET A 8 28.35 -15.96 -18.85
C MET A 8 27.91 -14.61 -18.25
N LEU A 9 26.65 -14.49 -17.81
CA LEU A 9 26.15 -13.31 -17.10
C LEU A 9 26.82 -13.14 -15.73
N THR A 10 27.07 -14.23 -14.99
CA THR A 10 27.77 -14.17 -13.69
C THR A 10 29.25 -13.80 -13.84
N LEU A 11 29.92 -14.28 -14.88
CA LEU A 11 31.32 -13.92 -15.15
C LEU A 11 31.49 -12.48 -15.59
N ILE A 12 30.53 -11.91 -16.36
CA ILE A 12 30.53 -10.48 -16.71
C ILE A 12 30.33 -9.61 -15.47
N SER A 13 29.49 -10.05 -14.52
CA SER A 13 29.26 -9.33 -13.25
C SER A 13 30.51 -9.29 -12.36
N VAL A 14 31.35 -10.33 -12.42
CA VAL A 14 32.60 -10.39 -11.65
C VAL A 14 33.72 -9.60 -12.32
N ALA A 15 33.75 -9.53 -13.65
CA ALA A 15 34.77 -8.80 -14.41
C ALA A 15 34.57 -7.27 -14.39
N LEU A 16 33.32 -6.79 -14.16
CA LEU A 16 32.99 -5.39 -13.94
C LEU A 16 32.98 -5.01 -12.45
N GLY A 17 33.47 -5.90 -11.61
CA GLY A 17 33.56 -5.70 -10.17
C GLY A 17 34.52 -4.59 -9.83
N THR A 18 33.98 -3.41 -9.55
CA THR A 18 34.40 -2.46 -8.50
C THR A 18 33.59 -1.16 -8.52
N TRP A 19 32.69 -0.98 -9.51
CA TRP A 19 31.89 0.25 -9.60
C TRP A 19 30.36 -0.01 -9.66
N ALA A 20 29.91 -1.23 -9.40
CA ALA A 20 28.50 -1.44 -9.11
C ALA A 20 28.23 -0.80 -7.76
N THR A 21 27.72 0.43 -7.76
CA THR A 21 27.02 1.00 -6.61
C THR A 21 26.07 -0.09 -6.13
N PRO A 22 26.11 -0.49 -4.83
CA PRO A 22 25.12 -1.44 -4.32
C PRO A 22 23.76 -0.91 -4.73
N PRO A 23 22.80 -1.79 -5.13
CA PRO A 23 21.47 -1.33 -5.49
C PRO A 23 21.03 -0.41 -4.38
N GLN A 24 20.78 0.86 -4.70
CA GLN A 24 20.27 1.82 -3.74
C GLN A 24 19.07 1.13 -3.13
N GLN A 25 19.20 0.71 -1.88
CA GLN A 25 18.06 0.41 -1.05
C GLN A 25 17.23 1.69 -1.15
N THR A 26 16.20 1.67 -1.99
CA THR A 26 15.27 2.79 -2.10
C THR A 26 14.74 2.97 -0.70
N ASP A 27 15.22 4.02 -0.04
CA ASP A 27 14.83 4.30 1.34
C ASP A 27 13.31 4.36 1.34
N LYS A 28 12.70 3.47 2.14
CA LYS A 28 11.26 3.42 2.27
C LYS A 28 10.77 4.79 2.72
N SER A 29 9.71 5.26 2.13
CA SER A 29 9.09 6.52 2.52
C SER A 29 8.74 6.52 4.02
N GLU A 30 8.62 7.70 4.62
CA GLU A 30 8.21 7.83 6.03
C GLU A 30 6.84 7.18 6.25
N ALA A 31 5.90 7.40 5.31
CA ALA A 31 4.60 6.75 5.31
C ALA A 31 4.73 5.21 5.27
N GLU A 32 5.60 4.67 4.43
CA GLU A 32 5.81 3.22 4.38
C GLU A 32 6.42 2.66 5.66
N LYS A 33 7.37 3.37 6.28
CA LYS A 33 7.96 3.02 7.59
C LYS A 33 6.88 3.04 8.68
N PHE A 34 6.02 4.06 8.68
CA PHE A 34 4.90 4.17 9.59
C PHE A 34 3.91 3.00 9.44
N ILE A 35 3.47 2.71 8.22
CA ILE A 35 2.57 1.58 7.93
C ILE A 35 3.18 0.23 8.35
N GLN A 36 4.50 0.06 8.21
CA GLN A 36 5.20 -1.11 8.73
C GLN A 36 5.24 -1.15 10.26
N SER A 37 5.24 0.00 10.93
CA SER A 37 5.15 0.06 12.39
C SER A 37 3.76 -0.35 12.89
N LEU A 38 2.69 0.04 12.17
CA LEU A 38 1.33 -0.42 12.49
C LEU A 38 1.22 -1.95 12.42
N ALA A 39 1.88 -2.59 11.45
CA ALA A 39 1.90 -4.05 11.31
C ALA A 39 2.59 -4.78 12.48
N LYS A 40 3.33 -4.07 13.32
CA LYS A 40 3.98 -4.64 14.52
C LYS A 40 3.11 -4.55 15.77
N ILE A 41 1.99 -3.83 15.72
CA ILE A 41 1.05 -3.74 16.84
C ILE A 41 0.43 -5.12 17.04
N LYS A 42 0.65 -5.69 18.22
CA LYS A 42 0.10 -6.99 18.60
C LYS A 42 -1.22 -6.76 19.32
N SER A 43 -2.31 -7.09 18.65
CA SER A 43 -3.66 -7.08 19.21
C SER A 43 -4.53 -8.07 18.45
N ASP A 44 -5.28 -8.89 19.16
CA ASP A 44 -6.24 -9.83 18.56
C ASP A 44 -7.45 -9.10 17.94
N GLU A 45 -7.62 -7.82 18.26
CA GLU A 45 -8.66 -6.95 17.72
C GLU A 45 -8.20 -6.13 16.51
N ILE A 46 -6.99 -6.37 15.99
CA ILE A 46 -6.48 -5.73 14.78
C ILE A 46 -6.12 -6.80 13.76
N SER A 47 -6.92 -6.87 12.71
CA SER A 47 -6.63 -7.71 11.55
C SER A 47 -5.68 -6.99 10.60
N TYR A 48 -4.69 -7.73 10.08
CA TYR A 48 -3.72 -7.23 9.10
C TYR A 48 -3.66 -8.14 7.88
N ALA A 49 -3.74 -7.56 6.70
CA ALA A 49 -3.55 -8.24 5.43
C ALA A 49 -2.45 -7.55 4.61
N TYR A 50 -1.63 -8.35 3.95
CA TYR A 50 -0.61 -7.91 3.01
C TYR A 50 -0.77 -8.66 1.69
N ILE A 51 -0.86 -7.92 0.59
CA ILE A 51 -0.95 -8.44 -0.76
C ILE A 51 0.19 -7.84 -1.58
N SER A 52 1.09 -8.67 -2.11
CA SER A 52 2.14 -8.24 -3.02
C SER A 52 1.60 -8.03 -4.44
N ALA A 53 2.34 -7.28 -5.28
CA ALA A 53 1.99 -7.11 -6.69
C ALA A 53 1.76 -8.45 -7.42
N ASN A 54 2.58 -9.47 -7.13
CA ASN A 54 2.42 -10.78 -7.74
C ASN A 54 1.14 -11.49 -7.29
N MET A 55 0.75 -11.36 -6.01
CA MET A 55 -0.51 -11.91 -5.52
C MET A 55 -1.71 -11.20 -6.17
N PHE A 56 -1.64 -9.88 -6.38
CA PHE A 56 -2.66 -9.15 -7.13
C PHE A 56 -2.83 -9.70 -8.53
N LYS A 57 -1.74 -9.83 -9.30
CA LYS A 57 -1.80 -10.41 -10.65
C LYS A 57 -2.49 -11.78 -10.66
N GLN A 58 -2.15 -12.65 -9.70
CA GLN A 58 -2.77 -13.96 -9.60
C GLN A 58 -4.26 -13.92 -9.24
N LEU A 59 -4.68 -12.96 -8.43
CA LEU A 59 -6.09 -12.75 -8.09
C LEU A 59 -6.88 -12.33 -9.32
N PHE A 60 -6.36 -11.39 -10.12
CA PHE A 60 -6.99 -10.93 -11.35
C PHE A 60 -7.09 -12.04 -12.42
N ILE A 61 -6.08 -12.86 -12.57
CA ILE A 61 -6.11 -14.03 -13.48
C ILE A 61 -7.23 -15.01 -13.07
N LYS A 62 -7.47 -15.17 -11.76
CA LYS A 62 -8.55 -16.04 -11.27
C LYS A 62 -9.97 -15.51 -11.55
N ILE A 63 -10.12 -14.22 -11.83
CA ILE A 63 -11.40 -13.59 -12.20
C ILE A 63 -11.50 -13.33 -13.72
N ASP A 64 -10.86 -14.18 -14.52
CA ASP A 64 -10.88 -14.18 -15.99
C ASP A 64 -10.25 -12.95 -16.68
N LEU A 65 -9.38 -12.19 -15.98
CA LEU A 65 -8.53 -11.21 -16.64
C LEU A 65 -7.25 -11.93 -17.11
N ASP A 66 -7.00 -11.97 -18.41
CA ASP A 66 -5.78 -12.55 -18.93
C ASP A 66 -4.55 -11.67 -18.65
N GLU A 67 -3.36 -12.24 -18.78
CA GLU A 67 -2.10 -11.56 -18.45
C GLU A 67 -1.84 -10.36 -19.37
N GLU A 68 -2.27 -10.42 -20.63
CA GLU A 68 -2.12 -9.34 -21.61
C GLU A 68 -3.02 -8.15 -21.24
N MET A 69 -4.26 -8.41 -20.82
CA MET A 69 -5.15 -7.36 -20.29
C MET A 69 -4.56 -6.70 -19.02
N LEU A 70 -4.02 -7.48 -18.10
CA LEU A 70 -3.39 -6.94 -16.89
C LEU A 70 -2.19 -6.05 -17.20
N GLU A 71 -1.37 -6.40 -18.18
CA GLU A 71 -0.24 -5.59 -18.60
C GLU A 71 -0.66 -4.29 -19.31
N SER A 72 -1.86 -4.24 -19.87
CA SER A 72 -2.45 -3.05 -20.48
C SER A 72 -2.94 -2.03 -19.47
N ILE A 73 -3.21 -2.44 -18.20
CA ILE A 73 -3.66 -1.56 -17.13
C ILE A 73 -2.46 -0.73 -16.62
N PRO A 74 -2.43 0.60 -16.82
CA PRO A 74 -1.25 1.42 -16.55
C PRO A 74 -0.70 1.31 -15.14
N PHE A 75 -1.59 1.25 -14.13
CA PHE A 75 -1.19 1.22 -12.73
C PHE A 75 -0.64 -0.15 -12.27
N MET A 76 -0.93 -1.24 -12.97
CA MET A 76 -0.43 -2.57 -12.59
C MET A 76 1.10 -2.67 -12.65
N LYS A 77 1.74 -1.85 -13.47
CA LYS A 77 3.22 -1.81 -13.59
C LYS A 77 3.88 -1.11 -12.40
N SER A 78 3.18 -0.14 -11.80
CA SER A 78 3.69 0.65 -10.67
C SER A 78 3.31 0.06 -9.32
N LEU A 79 2.23 -0.72 -9.25
CA LEU A 79 1.73 -1.34 -8.02
C LEU A 79 2.79 -2.24 -7.38
N LYS A 80 3.14 -1.97 -6.13
CA LYS A 80 4.13 -2.75 -5.36
C LYS A 80 3.46 -3.67 -4.34
N SER A 81 2.55 -3.12 -3.55
CA SER A 81 1.83 -3.88 -2.52
C SER A 81 0.61 -3.13 -2.00
N LEU A 82 -0.31 -3.88 -1.42
CA LEU A 82 -1.40 -3.35 -0.61
C LEU A 82 -1.27 -3.87 0.82
N ARG A 83 -1.52 -3.01 1.79
CA ARG A 83 -1.65 -3.36 3.21
C ARG A 83 -2.97 -2.84 3.72
N ARG A 84 -3.72 -3.71 4.37
CA ARG A 84 -4.99 -3.36 5.00
C ARG A 84 -4.95 -3.69 6.47
N PHE A 85 -5.43 -2.76 7.29
CA PHE A 85 -5.68 -2.96 8.71
C PHE A 85 -7.16 -2.73 8.96
N PHE A 86 -7.70 -3.51 9.86
CA PHE A 86 -9.10 -3.40 10.27
C PHE A 86 -9.20 -3.71 11.76
N THR A 87 -9.90 -2.85 12.51
CA THR A 87 -10.16 -3.06 13.93
C THR A 87 -11.52 -3.68 14.13
N ASN A 88 -11.64 -4.65 15.04
CA ASN A 88 -12.87 -5.38 15.34
C ASN A 88 -13.20 -5.40 16.84
N GLY A 89 -12.75 -4.38 17.57
CA GLY A 89 -12.99 -4.22 19.00
C GLY A 89 -12.48 -2.92 19.54
N LYS A 90 -12.97 -2.53 20.73
CA LYS A 90 -12.69 -1.23 21.33
C LYS A 90 -11.21 -0.99 21.62
N GLN A 91 -10.51 -1.97 22.14
CA GLN A 91 -9.09 -1.83 22.45
C GLN A 91 -8.26 -1.66 21.16
N GLY A 92 -8.55 -2.45 20.15
CA GLY A 92 -7.92 -2.32 18.84
C GLY A 92 -8.21 -0.97 18.19
N TYR A 93 -9.47 -0.50 18.29
CA TYR A 93 -9.90 0.81 17.84
C TYR A 93 -9.12 1.93 18.54
N ASP A 94 -9.08 1.94 19.89
CA ASP A 94 -8.41 2.99 20.66
C ASP A 94 -6.92 3.07 20.34
N VAL A 95 -6.23 1.93 20.20
CA VAL A 95 -4.82 1.86 19.84
C VAL A 95 -4.58 2.38 18.42
N MET A 96 -5.40 1.95 17.46
CA MET A 96 -5.27 2.37 16.07
C MET A 96 -5.60 3.85 15.91
N LYS A 97 -6.64 4.33 16.58
CA LYS A 97 -7.03 5.74 16.58
C LYS A 97 -5.93 6.64 17.15
N ALA A 98 -5.29 6.23 18.24
CA ALA A 98 -4.16 6.96 18.81
C ALA A 98 -2.97 7.03 17.83
N ALA A 99 -2.65 5.93 17.14
CA ALA A 99 -1.56 5.88 16.17
C ALA A 99 -1.83 6.73 14.92
N LEU A 100 -3.10 6.86 14.52
CA LEU A 100 -3.53 7.56 13.30
C LEU A 100 -3.93 9.02 13.52
N GLN A 101 -3.76 9.56 14.73
CA GLN A 101 -4.20 10.92 15.09
C GLN A 101 -3.89 12.00 14.04
N PRO A 102 -2.68 12.09 13.45
CA PRO A 102 -2.38 13.13 12.47
C PRO A 102 -3.25 13.01 11.21
N PHE A 103 -3.55 11.79 10.77
CA PHE A 103 -4.41 11.55 9.61
C PHE A 103 -5.89 11.79 9.91
N LEU A 104 -6.32 11.53 11.15
CA LEU A 104 -7.70 11.74 11.60
C LEU A 104 -8.01 13.22 11.92
N GLN A 105 -6.99 14.05 12.08
CA GLN A 105 -7.13 15.51 12.22
C GLN A 105 -7.22 16.22 10.87
N GLU A 106 -7.05 15.50 9.78
CA GLU A 106 -7.10 16.03 8.41
C GLU A 106 -5.99 17.08 8.17
N ASP A 107 -4.81 16.89 8.78
CA ASP A 107 -3.66 17.73 8.52
C ASP A 107 -3.32 17.68 7.02
N GLU A 108 -3.02 18.84 6.41
CA GLU A 108 -2.76 18.95 4.97
C GLU A 108 -1.60 18.09 4.49
N GLU A 109 -0.60 17.88 5.35
CA GLU A 109 0.55 17.04 5.07
C GLU A 109 0.93 16.19 6.29
N VAL A 110 1.01 14.87 6.11
CA VAL A 110 1.41 13.91 7.15
C VAL A 110 2.41 12.91 6.57
N LEU A 111 3.60 12.83 7.15
CA LEU A 111 4.66 11.88 6.75
C LEU A 111 5.00 11.93 5.25
N GLY A 112 5.03 13.13 4.67
CA GLY A 112 5.30 13.35 3.24
C GLY A 112 4.16 12.89 2.32
N MET A 113 2.95 12.77 2.87
CA MET A 113 1.71 12.52 2.12
C MET A 113 0.79 13.71 2.26
N THR A 114 0.23 14.19 1.16
CA THR A 114 -0.70 15.31 1.09
C THR A 114 -2.14 14.81 1.14
N LEU A 115 -2.99 15.51 1.89
CA LEU A 115 -4.44 15.25 1.92
C LEU A 115 -5.06 15.57 0.55
N MET A 116 -5.63 14.57 -0.10
CA MET A 116 -6.25 14.70 -1.43
C MET A 116 -7.76 14.85 -1.34
N ALA A 117 -8.39 14.17 -0.40
CA ALA A 117 -9.83 14.23 -0.17
C ALA A 117 -10.14 13.83 1.27
N SER A 118 -11.18 14.44 1.83
CA SER A 118 -11.77 14.01 3.08
C SER A 118 -13.28 14.17 3.08
N ASN A 119 -13.95 13.34 3.84
CA ASN A 119 -15.38 13.41 4.09
C ASN A 119 -15.64 13.09 5.57
N ARG A 120 -16.41 13.95 6.22
CA ARG A 120 -16.83 13.74 7.61
C ARG A 120 -18.34 13.84 7.69
N ASP A 121 -18.96 12.79 8.14
CA ASP A 121 -20.40 12.74 8.39
C ASP A 121 -20.69 12.45 9.88
N GLY A 122 -21.96 12.49 10.27
CA GLY A 122 -22.42 12.49 11.67
C GLY A 122 -21.96 11.35 12.58
N GLY A 123 -20.99 10.57 12.20
CA GLY A 123 -20.47 9.47 13.03
C GLY A 123 -19.19 8.86 12.52
N GLY A 124 -18.66 9.35 11.42
CA GLY A 124 -17.46 8.81 10.80
C GLY A 124 -16.64 9.83 10.05
N MET A 125 -15.49 9.40 9.58
CA MET A 125 -14.57 10.18 8.77
C MET A 125 -13.87 9.25 7.79
N ALA A 126 -13.67 9.72 6.57
CA ALA A 126 -12.79 9.10 5.58
C ALA A 126 -11.82 10.14 5.04
N ALA A 127 -10.55 9.82 4.95
CA ALA A 127 -9.53 10.67 4.36
C ALA A 127 -8.63 9.89 3.42
N ILE A 128 -8.24 10.51 2.32
CA ILE A 128 -7.33 9.96 1.32
C ILE A 128 -6.09 10.86 1.28
N TYR A 129 -4.95 10.26 1.51
CA TYR A 129 -3.64 10.89 1.41
C TYR A 129 -2.83 10.27 0.27
N SER A 130 -2.07 11.08 -0.44
CA SER A 130 -1.17 10.61 -1.48
C SER A 130 0.18 11.29 -1.41
N GLY A 131 1.23 10.54 -1.67
CA GLY A 131 2.59 11.06 -1.68
C GLY A 131 3.61 9.97 -2.02
N GLN A 132 4.73 10.36 -2.61
CA GLN A 132 5.83 9.48 -2.96
C GLN A 132 5.40 8.25 -3.78
N GLY A 133 4.42 8.44 -4.69
CA GLY A 133 3.88 7.39 -5.54
C GLY A 133 3.04 6.34 -4.81
N SER A 134 2.44 6.68 -3.68
CA SER A 134 1.60 5.78 -2.87
C SER A 134 0.34 6.50 -2.40
N THR A 135 -0.70 5.73 -2.09
CA THR A 135 -1.96 6.25 -1.55
C THR A 135 -2.30 5.56 -0.23
N LEU A 136 -2.77 6.34 0.73
CA LEU A 136 -3.27 5.90 2.02
C LEU A 136 -4.72 6.32 2.18
N VAL A 137 -5.60 5.38 2.47
CA VAL A 137 -7.00 5.64 2.84
C VAL A 137 -7.17 5.29 4.31
N VAL A 138 -7.71 6.22 5.08
CA VAL A 138 -8.06 6.02 6.49
C VAL A 138 -9.55 6.26 6.63
N THR A 139 -10.29 5.30 7.18
CA THR A 139 -11.71 5.43 7.48
C THR A 139 -11.94 5.13 8.95
N ASP A 140 -12.48 6.08 9.68
CA ASP A 140 -12.92 5.95 11.08
C ASP A 140 -14.45 5.88 11.12
N TYR A 141 -15.00 4.74 11.48
CA TYR A 141 -16.43 4.55 11.74
C TYR A 141 -16.68 4.67 13.25
N GLY A 142 -16.52 5.88 13.80
CA GLY A 142 -16.56 6.15 15.23
C GLY A 142 -17.74 5.54 15.97
N ASN A 143 -18.93 5.51 15.34
CA ASN A 143 -20.13 4.90 15.94
C ASN A 143 -20.03 3.37 16.13
N ASN A 144 -19.19 2.71 15.32
CA ASN A 144 -18.99 1.26 15.35
C ASN A 144 -17.67 0.87 16.03
N GLU A 145 -16.90 1.83 16.54
CA GLU A 145 -15.55 1.62 17.08
C GLU A 145 -14.66 0.83 16.12
N THR A 146 -14.72 1.20 14.82
CA THR A 146 -14.02 0.51 13.76
C THR A 146 -13.17 1.49 12.95
N ILE A 147 -11.93 1.14 12.70
CA ILE A 147 -11.03 1.85 11.78
C ILE A 147 -10.58 0.88 10.70
N THR A 148 -10.62 1.35 9.45
CA THR A 148 -10.00 0.69 8.31
C THR A 148 -8.86 1.57 7.80
N VAL A 149 -7.71 0.97 7.54
CA VAL A 149 -6.56 1.61 6.90
C VAL A 149 -6.17 0.80 5.69
N VAL A 150 -6.10 1.44 4.53
CA VAL A 150 -5.63 0.82 3.29
C VAL A 150 -4.45 1.62 2.76
N PHE A 151 -3.29 1.01 2.66
CA PHE A 151 -2.10 1.62 2.08
C PHE A 151 -1.71 0.87 0.81
N VAL A 152 -1.64 1.59 -0.31
CA VAL A 152 -1.29 1.05 -1.62
C VAL A 152 0.03 1.67 -2.07
N ALA A 153 1.10 0.89 -1.96
CA ALA A 153 2.43 1.30 -2.40
C ALA A 153 2.56 1.17 -3.92
N GLY A 154 3.12 2.20 -4.55
CA GLY A 154 3.30 2.26 -5.99
C GLY A 154 2.03 2.66 -6.76
N LEU A 155 1.04 3.23 -6.08
CA LEU A 155 -0.19 3.72 -6.69
C LEU A 155 -0.45 5.17 -6.24
N PRO A 156 -0.16 6.18 -7.08
CA PRO A 156 -0.51 7.57 -6.79
C PRO A 156 -2.02 7.78 -6.86
N TYR A 157 -2.49 8.93 -6.36
CA TYR A 157 -3.92 9.23 -6.21
C TYR A 157 -4.74 9.05 -7.50
N GLU A 158 -4.25 9.55 -8.61
CA GLU A 158 -4.93 9.47 -9.90
C GLU A 158 -5.14 8.01 -10.33
N ALA A 159 -4.10 7.21 -10.24
CA ALA A 159 -4.15 5.79 -10.56
C ALA A 159 -4.98 4.98 -9.53
N PHE A 160 -5.03 5.43 -8.26
CA PHE A 160 -5.90 4.86 -7.24
C PHE A 160 -7.38 5.10 -7.56
N MET A 161 -7.73 6.29 -8.05
CA MET A 161 -9.11 6.59 -8.47
C MET A 161 -9.55 5.72 -9.65
N GLU A 162 -8.70 5.57 -10.68
CA GLU A 162 -8.96 4.66 -11.80
C GLU A 162 -9.14 3.20 -11.33
N PHE A 163 -8.34 2.76 -10.37
CA PHE A 163 -8.42 1.43 -9.79
C PHE A 163 -9.74 1.21 -9.02
N ASN A 164 -10.19 2.21 -8.28
CA ASN A 164 -11.46 2.18 -7.55
C ASN A 164 -12.66 2.12 -8.49
N ASP A 165 -12.58 2.79 -9.65
CA ASP A 165 -13.63 2.79 -10.68
C ASP A 165 -13.82 1.41 -11.35
N LEU A 166 -12.85 0.51 -11.24
CA LEU A 166 -12.99 -0.88 -11.69
C LEU A 166 -13.90 -1.72 -10.77
N GLY A 167 -14.47 -1.13 -9.72
CA GLY A 167 -15.38 -1.81 -8.80
C GLY A 167 -14.71 -2.84 -7.89
N ILE A 168 -13.41 -2.67 -7.64
CA ILE A 168 -12.66 -3.50 -6.70
C ILE A 168 -12.83 -2.89 -5.31
N ASP A 169 -13.86 -3.34 -4.59
CA ASP A 169 -14.13 -2.90 -3.23
C ASP A 169 -13.05 -3.40 -2.27
N PHE A 170 -12.40 -2.46 -1.59
CA PHE A 170 -11.47 -2.75 -0.49
C PHE A 170 -12.16 -2.71 0.89
N TYR A 171 -13.48 -2.56 0.91
CA TYR A 171 -14.29 -2.39 2.13
C TYR A 171 -14.79 -3.70 2.70
#